data_a10dfadf63810df624d1740c314cba0e
#
_entry.id   a10dfadf63810df624d1740c314cba0e
#
_cell.length_a   1.000
_cell.length_b   1.000
_cell.length_c   1.000
_cell.angle_alpha   90.00
_cell.angle_beta   90.00
_cell.angle_gamma   90.00
#
_symmetry.space_group_name_H-M   'P 1'
#
loop_
_entity.id
_entity.type
_entity.pdbx_description
1 polymer ?
#
loop_
_entity_poly.entity_id
_entity_poly.type
_entity_poly.pdbx_seq_one_letter_code
_entity_poly.pdbx_strand_id
1 'polypeptide(L)'
;DKISVDNLYNIRFADLDGANQVDQSIDVKPFISKNFIYYSITNDELLDREPSESWDMLFTKYIDLTTNSSGELVEYLVTGVTSNVGLHANKFTGVGPNYDDWISKPFDSLKNTIGYDWKSFDMQTFSWVVDDSIAFFVKDDNDDVYKLVFTYWQGSSTGVFAMNKSIVSSSSIQYDVISMNNLTIYPNPSVGYVNVKVANNDNFKGQVVLTDISGRMVYESEINGNHQINTSGFNTGMYFITVSNSQLKETSRLIVK
;
A
#
# COMPACT_ATOMS: atom_id res chain seq x y z
N ASP A 1 3.74 23.49 14.83
CA ASP A 1 2.68 24.50 14.80
C ASP A 1 2.45 24.94 13.38
N LYS A 2 1.19 25.06 13.03
CA LYS A 2 0.80 25.44 11.70
C LYS A 2 1.27 26.84 11.39
N ILE A 3 2.07 26.94 10.39
CA ILE A 3 2.60 28.16 9.84
C ILE A 3 1.47 29.14 9.53
N SER A 4 1.75 30.41 9.70
CA SER A 4 0.83 31.49 9.35
C SER A 4 0.32 31.36 7.91
N VAL A 5 -0.81 32.00 7.64
CA VAL A 5 -1.39 32.13 6.28
C VAL A 5 -0.39 32.62 5.24
N ASP A 6 0.72 33.24 5.64
CA ASP A 6 1.75 33.79 4.75
C ASP A 6 2.80 32.76 4.32
N ASN A 7 2.77 31.54 4.85
CA ASN A 7 3.79 30.51 4.62
C ASN A 7 5.22 30.97 4.90
N LEU A 8 5.40 31.78 5.95
CA LEU A 8 6.68 32.31 6.38
C LEU A 8 7.00 31.83 7.78
N TYR A 9 8.22 31.33 7.99
CA TYR A 9 8.82 31.16 9.31
C TYR A 9 9.76 32.31 9.60
N ASN A 10 9.55 33.02 10.71
CA ASN A 10 10.49 33.98 11.22
C ASN A 10 11.25 33.34 12.37
N ILE A 11 12.55 33.18 12.20
CA ILE A 11 13.44 32.65 13.20
C ILE A 11 14.44 33.71 13.63
N ARG A 12 14.81 33.64 14.91
CA ARG A 12 15.87 34.47 15.49
C ARG A 12 16.86 33.57 16.20
N PHE A 13 18.11 33.76 15.94
CA PHE A 13 19.18 33.08 16.65
C PHE A 13 20.33 34.05 16.96
N ALA A 14 21.09 33.76 18.02
CA ALA A 14 22.18 34.59 18.49
C ALA A 14 23.16 33.71 19.28
N ASP A 15 24.33 34.26 19.59
CA ASP A 15 25.25 33.65 20.58
C ASP A 15 24.59 33.63 21.95
N LEU A 16 25.13 32.81 22.88
CA LEU A 16 24.58 32.69 24.24
C LEU A 16 24.62 33.98 25.06
N ASP A 17 25.52 34.88 24.71
CA ASP A 17 25.63 36.23 25.30
C ASP A 17 24.74 37.29 24.61
N GLY A 18 23.96 36.86 23.58
CA GLY A 18 23.10 37.73 22.80
C GLY A 18 23.81 38.47 21.66
N ALA A 19 25.11 38.26 21.45
CA ALA A 19 25.82 38.82 20.32
C ALA A 19 25.45 38.09 19.01
N ASN A 20 25.79 38.69 17.86
CA ASN A 20 25.62 38.13 16.54
C ASN A 20 24.16 37.67 16.23
N GLN A 21 23.19 38.44 16.74
CA GLN A 21 21.78 38.14 16.49
C GLN A 21 21.45 38.23 15.00
N VAL A 22 20.79 37.21 14.49
CA VAL A 22 20.27 37.12 13.12
C VAL A 22 18.76 36.94 13.18
N ASP A 23 18.03 37.75 12.42
CA ASP A 23 16.62 37.56 12.14
C ASP A 23 16.45 37.07 10.69
N GLN A 24 15.86 35.90 10.53
CA GLN A 24 15.71 35.27 9.22
C GLN A 24 14.24 34.96 8.93
N SER A 25 13.78 35.36 7.74
CA SER A 25 12.47 34.96 7.23
C SER A 25 12.63 33.86 6.17
N ILE A 26 11.98 32.76 6.40
CA ILE A 26 12.04 31.56 5.53
C ILE A 26 10.70 31.42 4.80
N ASP A 27 10.70 31.63 3.48
CA ASP A 27 9.54 31.38 2.63
C ASP A 27 9.42 29.86 2.35
N VAL A 28 8.34 29.26 2.81
CA VAL A 28 8.08 27.82 2.66
C VAL A 28 7.05 27.50 1.58
N LYS A 29 6.59 28.49 0.81
CA LYS A 29 5.67 28.26 -0.33
C LYS A 29 6.17 27.21 -1.31
N PRO A 30 7.48 27.16 -1.67
CA PRO A 30 7.99 26.14 -2.58
C PRO A 30 7.87 24.70 -2.04
N PHE A 31 7.63 24.54 -0.74
CA PHE A 31 7.62 23.26 -0.04
C PHE A 31 6.22 22.87 0.47
N ILE A 32 5.16 23.47 -0.03
CA ILE A 32 3.78 23.26 0.45
C ILE A 32 3.31 21.79 0.29
N SER A 33 3.89 21.06 -0.66
CA SER A 33 3.65 19.64 -0.90
C SER A 33 4.59 18.72 -0.10
N LYS A 34 5.49 19.29 0.71
CA LYS A 34 6.45 18.55 1.53
C LYS A 34 5.98 18.45 2.97
N ASN A 35 6.40 17.40 3.66
CA ASN A 35 6.16 17.24 5.09
C ASN A 35 7.23 17.90 5.93
N PHE A 36 8.43 18.04 5.40
CA PHE A 36 9.60 18.55 6.11
C PHE A 36 10.34 19.59 5.29
N ILE A 37 10.79 20.62 5.98
CA ILE A 37 11.67 21.65 5.45
C ILE A 37 12.87 21.70 6.38
N TYR A 38 14.06 21.61 5.81
CA TYR A 38 15.30 21.66 6.54
C TYR A 38 15.97 23.00 6.28
N TYR A 39 16.44 23.64 7.35
CA TYR A 39 17.20 24.88 7.27
C TYR A 39 18.57 24.70 7.94
N SER A 40 19.62 25.07 7.21
CA SER A 40 20.98 25.07 7.75
C SER A 40 21.32 26.47 8.31
N ILE A 41 21.41 26.57 9.62
CA ILE A 41 21.85 27.82 10.28
C ILE A 41 23.28 28.19 9.85
N THR A 42 24.13 27.19 9.65
CA THR A 42 25.54 27.42 9.30
C THR A 42 25.71 28.00 7.89
N ASN A 43 24.89 27.53 6.94
CA ASN A 43 25.01 27.92 5.54
C ASN A 43 23.95 28.93 5.11
N ASP A 44 22.99 29.27 5.99
CA ASP A 44 21.86 30.15 5.70
C ASP A 44 21.08 29.71 4.45
N GLU A 45 20.73 28.42 4.41
CA GLU A 45 20.06 27.84 3.22
C GLU A 45 18.96 26.86 3.59
N LEU A 46 17.92 26.80 2.75
CA LEU A 46 16.90 25.76 2.77
C LEU A 46 17.41 24.52 2.03
N LEU A 47 17.20 23.36 2.64
CA LEU A 47 17.60 22.07 2.10
C LEU A 47 16.37 21.22 1.85
N ASP A 48 16.15 20.80 0.61
CA ASP A 48 15.19 19.74 0.29
C ASP A 48 15.87 18.38 0.49
N ARG A 49 15.48 17.68 1.55
CA ARG A 49 15.98 16.35 1.91
C ARG A 49 14.87 15.30 1.94
N GLU A 50 13.65 15.71 1.67
CA GLU A 50 12.55 14.76 1.50
C GLU A 50 12.74 14.01 0.19
N PRO A 51 12.47 12.67 0.12
CA PRO A 51 12.59 11.91 -1.12
C PRO A 51 11.89 12.60 -2.28
N SER A 52 12.53 12.64 -3.45
CA SER A 52 11.96 13.22 -4.66
C SER A 52 10.90 12.34 -5.31
N GLU A 53 10.93 11.04 -5.01
CA GLU A 53 9.93 10.07 -5.45
C GLU A 53 8.74 10.08 -4.49
N SER A 54 7.57 9.74 -5.01
CA SER A 54 6.36 9.64 -4.19
C SER A 54 6.51 8.53 -3.14
N TRP A 55 6.12 8.86 -1.92
CA TRP A 55 6.06 7.93 -0.81
C TRP A 55 4.73 8.12 -0.07
N ASP A 56 4.22 7.08 0.56
CA ASP A 56 2.89 7.07 1.15
C ASP A 56 2.93 7.13 2.68
N MET A 57 3.80 6.36 3.30
CA MET A 57 3.83 6.18 4.75
C MET A 57 5.23 6.34 5.30
N LEU A 58 5.33 7.03 6.43
CA LEU A 58 6.56 7.21 7.19
C LEU A 58 6.44 6.49 8.54
N PHE A 59 7.31 5.52 8.78
CA PHE A 59 7.46 4.86 10.07
C PHE A 59 8.42 5.67 10.93
N THR A 60 7.90 6.30 11.98
CA THR A 60 8.68 7.28 12.74
C THR A 60 8.23 7.36 14.22
N LYS A 61 8.96 8.17 14.96
CA LYS A 61 8.55 8.62 16.31
C LYS A 61 7.97 10.01 16.20
N TYR A 62 6.85 10.23 16.86
CA TYR A 62 6.19 11.54 16.94
C TYR A 62 5.45 11.68 18.26
N ILE A 63 5.07 12.91 18.60
CA ILE A 63 4.25 13.17 19.78
C ILE A 63 2.79 12.96 19.44
N ASP A 64 2.10 12.16 20.24
CA ASP A 64 0.66 11.95 20.16
C ASP A 64 0.04 11.92 21.57
N LEU A 65 -1.27 12.05 21.63
CA LEU A 65 -2.00 11.95 22.89
C LEU A 65 -2.20 10.48 23.25
N THR A 66 -1.75 10.11 24.43
CA THR A 66 -1.96 8.77 24.99
C THR A 66 -2.66 8.88 26.35
N THR A 67 -3.36 7.83 26.76
CA THR A 67 -3.99 7.77 28.06
C THR A 67 -2.98 7.24 29.09
N ASN A 68 -2.71 8.03 30.13
CA ASN A 68 -1.87 7.61 31.24
C ASN A 68 -2.60 6.64 32.20
N SER A 69 -1.91 6.15 33.22
CA SER A 69 -2.47 5.22 34.22
C SER A 69 -3.64 5.80 35.04
N SER A 70 -3.79 7.11 35.06
CA SER A 70 -4.89 7.82 35.74
C SER A 70 -6.10 8.06 34.80
N GLY A 71 -6.00 7.65 33.51
CA GLY A 71 -7.05 7.88 32.53
C GLY A 71 -7.02 9.25 31.86
N GLU A 72 -5.97 10.04 32.08
CA GLU A 72 -5.81 11.38 31.51
C GLU A 72 -5.06 11.32 30.18
N LEU A 73 -5.44 12.18 29.23
CA LEU A 73 -4.72 12.36 27.97
C LEU A 73 -3.44 13.18 28.22
N VAL A 74 -2.31 12.60 27.85
CA VAL A 74 -0.99 13.22 27.96
C VAL A 74 -0.24 13.11 26.64
N GLU A 75 0.57 14.12 26.34
CA GLU A 75 1.49 14.05 25.21
C GLU A 75 2.59 13.02 25.47
N TYR A 76 2.80 12.11 24.53
CA TYR A 76 3.78 11.05 24.67
C TYR A 76 4.48 10.78 23.35
N LEU A 77 5.77 10.45 23.40
CA LEU A 77 6.55 10.07 22.24
C LEU A 77 6.22 8.63 21.81
N VAL A 78 5.41 8.50 20.78
CA VAL A 78 4.99 7.21 20.23
C VAL A 78 5.84 6.82 19.02
N THR A 79 5.91 5.52 18.74
CA THR A 79 6.42 4.98 17.47
C THR A 79 5.24 4.47 16.67
N GLY A 80 5.04 5.00 15.49
CA GLY A 80 3.89 4.66 14.65
C GLY A 80 4.11 5.03 13.19
N VAL A 81 3.01 5.21 12.50
CA VAL A 81 2.96 5.50 11.07
C VAL A 81 2.25 6.82 10.83
N THR A 82 2.89 7.69 10.09
CA THR A 82 2.27 8.92 9.59
C THR A 82 2.12 8.87 8.07
N SER A 83 1.05 9.46 7.57
CA SER A 83 0.76 9.55 6.13
C SER A 83 1.49 10.71 5.47
N ASN A 84 1.84 10.54 4.20
CA ASN A 84 2.28 11.65 3.36
C ASN A 84 1.13 12.64 3.10
N VAL A 85 1.48 13.81 2.59
CA VAL A 85 0.50 14.76 2.02
C VAL A 85 -0.18 14.10 0.81
N GLY A 86 -1.52 14.17 0.78
CA GLY A 86 -2.31 13.55 -0.30
C GLY A 86 -2.78 12.13 0.00
N LEU A 87 -2.11 11.36 0.86
CA LEU A 87 -2.60 10.06 1.26
C LEU A 87 -3.80 10.20 2.21
N HIS A 88 -4.88 9.51 1.89
CA HIS A 88 -6.07 9.43 2.71
C HIS A 88 -6.21 8.05 3.33
N ALA A 89 -6.59 7.96 4.59
CA ALA A 89 -6.73 6.69 5.28
C ALA A 89 -8.04 6.63 6.08
N ASN A 90 -8.55 5.42 6.30
CA ASN A 90 -9.55 5.15 7.32
C ASN A 90 -9.15 3.93 8.15
N LYS A 91 -9.70 3.83 9.34
CA LYS A 91 -9.38 2.80 10.33
C LYS A 91 -10.64 2.10 10.81
N PHE A 92 -10.59 0.79 10.81
CA PHE A 92 -11.64 -0.09 11.33
C PHE A 92 -11.06 -0.95 12.44
N THR A 93 -11.77 -1.06 13.55
CA THR A 93 -11.37 -1.83 14.73
C THR A 93 -12.40 -2.92 15.03
N GLY A 94 -11.94 -4.04 15.59
CA GLY A 94 -12.82 -5.18 15.91
C GLY A 94 -13.33 -5.90 14.65
N VAL A 95 -12.60 -5.82 13.54
CA VAL A 95 -12.97 -6.44 12.27
C VAL A 95 -12.11 -7.67 12.00
N GLY A 96 -12.65 -8.64 11.26
CA GLY A 96 -11.89 -9.82 10.87
C GLY A 96 -10.85 -9.52 9.78
N PRO A 97 -9.87 -10.42 9.57
CA PRO A 97 -8.81 -10.22 8.59
C PRO A 97 -9.31 -10.14 7.13
N ASN A 98 -10.52 -10.65 6.87
CA ASN A 98 -11.17 -10.59 5.55
C ASN A 98 -12.14 -9.41 5.39
N TYR A 99 -12.19 -8.49 6.36
CA TYR A 99 -13.05 -7.31 6.26
C TYR A 99 -12.66 -6.44 5.07
N ASP A 100 -13.64 -6.06 4.24
CA ASP A 100 -13.45 -5.34 2.98
C ASP A 100 -14.42 -4.17 2.75
N ASP A 101 -15.33 -3.91 3.70
CA ASP A 101 -16.28 -2.80 3.61
C ASP A 101 -15.62 -1.45 3.99
N TRP A 102 -14.66 -1.03 3.15
CA TRP A 102 -13.93 0.23 3.33
C TRP A 102 -14.79 1.48 3.02
N ILE A 103 -15.93 1.31 2.34
CA ILE A 103 -16.83 2.40 1.93
C ILE A 103 -17.69 2.88 3.10
N SER A 104 -17.93 2.04 4.10
CA SER A 104 -18.83 2.35 5.23
C SER A 104 -18.32 3.47 6.13
N LYS A 105 -17.05 3.88 5.99
CA LYS A 105 -16.46 4.99 6.71
C LYS A 105 -15.68 5.89 5.76
N PRO A 106 -15.85 7.23 5.83
CA PRO A 106 -15.09 8.15 4.99
C PRO A 106 -13.58 8.07 5.28
N PHE A 107 -12.79 8.36 4.26
CA PHE A 107 -11.36 8.56 4.43
C PHE A 107 -11.07 9.86 5.17
N ASP A 108 -10.02 9.84 5.97
CA ASP A 108 -9.49 10.97 6.72
C ASP A 108 -8.13 11.39 6.13
N SER A 109 -7.86 12.69 6.15
CA SER A 109 -6.58 13.28 5.74
C SER A 109 -5.63 13.53 6.91
N LEU A 110 -5.98 13.11 8.13
CA LEU A 110 -5.10 13.24 9.28
C LEU A 110 -3.86 12.36 9.09
N LYS A 111 -2.70 12.95 9.32
CA LYS A 111 -1.42 12.25 9.14
C LYS A 111 -1.23 11.04 10.06
N ASN A 112 -1.88 11.02 11.20
CA ASN A 112 -1.80 9.96 12.20
C ASN A 112 -3.03 9.03 12.23
N THR A 113 -3.83 8.96 11.15
CA THR A 113 -4.98 8.05 11.06
C THR A 113 -4.56 6.58 11.20
N ILE A 114 -3.43 6.18 10.63
CA ILE A 114 -2.84 4.85 10.87
C ILE A 114 -2.30 4.78 12.28
N GLY A 115 -1.48 5.75 12.66
CA GLY A 115 -1.10 6.00 14.03
C GLY A 115 -0.17 4.94 14.65
N TYR A 116 -0.31 4.77 15.95
CA TYR A 116 0.56 3.90 16.76
C TYR A 116 -0.19 2.78 17.48
N ASP A 117 -1.52 2.87 17.59
CA ASP A 117 -2.36 2.08 18.48
C ASP A 117 -2.84 0.74 17.87
N TRP A 118 -2.28 0.33 16.72
CA TRP A 118 -2.41 -1.02 16.17
C TRP A 118 -1.57 -2.05 16.94
N LYS A 119 -0.80 -1.60 17.95
CA LYS A 119 0.00 -2.43 18.84
C LYS A 119 -0.03 -1.87 20.26
N SER A 120 0.12 -2.73 21.23
CA SER A 120 0.20 -2.42 22.65
C SER A 120 1.32 -3.21 23.31
N PHE A 121 1.83 -2.72 24.41
CA PHE A 121 2.81 -3.45 25.22
C PHE A 121 2.11 -4.16 26.37
N ASP A 122 2.19 -5.48 26.39
CA ASP A 122 1.65 -6.28 27.47
C ASP A 122 2.64 -6.32 28.64
N MET A 123 2.25 -5.71 29.76
CA MET A 123 3.06 -5.65 30.98
C MET A 123 3.14 -6.98 31.73
N GLN A 124 2.29 -7.95 31.42
CA GLN A 124 2.34 -9.26 32.07
C GLN A 124 3.34 -10.19 31.40
N THR A 125 3.34 -10.18 30.06
CA THR A 125 4.26 -11.00 29.24
C THR A 125 5.53 -10.27 28.83
N PHE A 126 5.63 -8.99 29.14
CA PHE A 126 6.70 -8.08 28.71
C PHE A 126 6.96 -8.15 27.20
N SER A 127 5.90 -8.23 26.42
CA SER A 127 5.95 -8.37 24.96
C SER A 127 5.02 -7.41 24.24
N TRP A 128 5.35 -7.13 22.98
CA TRP A 128 4.45 -6.39 22.10
C TRP A 128 3.36 -7.30 21.57
N VAL A 129 2.13 -6.80 21.62
CA VAL A 129 0.97 -7.43 21.02
C VAL A 129 0.49 -6.55 19.87
N VAL A 130 0.31 -7.14 18.71
CA VAL A 130 -0.29 -6.49 17.54
C VAL A 130 -1.74 -6.92 17.44
N ASP A 131 -2.62 -5.95 17.27
CA ASP A 131 -4.06 -6.20 17.14
C ASP A 131 -4.41 -6.46 15.66
N ASP A 132 -4.58 -7.72 15.30
CA ASP A 132 -4.94 -8.17 13.95
C ASP A 132 -6.42 -7.95 13.60
N SER A 133 -7.21 -7.47 14.56
CA SER A 133 -8.59 -7.03 14.35
C SER A 133 -8.70 -5.57 13.88
N ILE A 134 -7.56 -4.91 13.61
CA ILE A 134 -7.52 -3.56 13.05
C ILE A 134 -7.15 -3.64 11.57
N ALA A 135 -8.03 -3.11 10.72
CA ALA A 135 -7.78 -2.93 9.30
C ALA A 135 -7.71 -1.44 8.96
N PHE A 136 -6.71 -1.07 8.19
CA PHE A 136 -6.60 0.24 7.58
C PHE A 136 -6.86 0.12 6.08
N PHE A 137 -7.54 1.10 5.52
CA PHE A 137 -7.59 1.27 4.08
C PHE A 137 -6.96 2.61 3.76
N VAL A 138 -6.04 2.61 2.82
CA VAL A 138 -5.32 3.79 2.36
C VAL A 138 -5.61 4.00 0.90
N LYS A 139 -5.93 5.25 0.57
CA LYS A 139 -6.21 5.68 -0.79
C LYS A 139 -5.08 6.58 -1.26
N ASP A 140 -4.41 6.19 -2.34
CA ASP A 140 -3.31 6.94 -2.92
C ASP A 140 -3.79 8.06 -3.88
N ASP A 141 -2.85 8.80 -4.46
CA ASP A 141 -3.13 9.88 -5.41
C ASP A 141 -3.75 9.40 -6.74
N ASN A 142 -3.74 8.10 -7.01
CA ASN A 142 -4.39 7.51 -8.19
C ASN A 142 -5.81 7.03 -7.89
N ASP A 143 -6.33 7.29 -6.68
CA ASP A 143 -7.57 6.73 -6.16
C ASP A 143 -7.56 5.19 -5.99
N ASP A 144 -6.38 4.56 -6.01
CA ASP A 144 -6.24 3.15 -5.68
C ASP A 144 -6.36 2.94 -4.18
N VAL A 145 -7.14 1.95 -3.77
CA VAL A 145 -7.37 1.66 -2.35
C VAL A 145 -6.68 0.37 -1.96
N TYR A 146 -5.82 0.46 -0.96
CA TYR A 146 -5.08 -0.65 -0.39
C TYR A 146 -5.55 -0.93 1.03
N LYS A 147 -5.75 -2.21 1.35
CA LYS A 147 -5.96 -2.68 2.72
C LYS A 147 -4.62 -3.01 3.35
N LEU A 148 -4.43 -2.57 4.59
CA LEU A 148 -3.27 -2.86 5.42
C LEU A 148 -3.72 -3.48 6.73
N VAL A 149 -3.07 -4.58 7.14
CA VAL A 149 -3.24 -5.22 8.46
C VAL A 149 -1.86 -5.50 9.03
N PHE A 150 -1.52 -4.89 10.15
CA PHE A 150 -0.26 -5.17 10.83
C PHE A 150 -0.34 -6.53 11.52
N THR A 151 0.75 -7.29 11.47
CA THR A 151 0.82 -8.66 11.98
C THR A 151 1.97 -8.89 12.96
N TYR A 152 2.96 -8.00 12.98
CA TYR A 152 4.11 -8.14 13.84
C TYR A 152 4.75 -6.79 14.18
N TRP A 153 5.29 -6.69 15.39
CA TRP A 153 6.11 -5.58 15.87
C TRP A 153 7.15 -6.08 16.89
N GLN A 154 8.42 -5.79 16.65
CA GLN A 154 9.51 -6.22 17.53
C GLN A 154 9.85 -5.19 18.61
N GLY A 155 9.46 -3.95 18.41
CA GLY A 155 9.76 -2.85 19.34
C GLY A 155 10.49 -1.69 18.69
N SER A 156 10.47 -0.54 19.37
CA SER A 156 11.04 0.73 18.88
C SER A 156 12.57 0.74 18.76
N SER A 157 13.25 -0.20 19.41
CA SER A 157 14.73 -0.32 19.35
C SER A 157 15.21 -0.92 18.04
N THR A 158 14.45 -1.83 17.45
CA THR A 158 14.78 -2.50 16.20
C THR A 158 14.00 -1.93 15.01
N GLY A 159 12.77 -1.45 15.24
CA GLY A 159 11.87 -0.97 14.20
C GLY A 159 11.34 -2.05 13.28
N VAL A 160 11.57 -3.34 13.58
CA VAL A 160 11.10 -4.45 12.74
C VAL A 160 9.60 -4.63 12.89
N PHE A 161 8.88 -4.64 11.77
CA PHE A 161 7.44 -4.89 11.72
C PHE A 161 7.09 -5.74 10.49
N ALA A 162 5.88 -6.31 10.52
CA ALA A 162 5.27 -6.95 9.36
C ALA A 162 3.83 -6.52 9.21
N MET A 163 3.37 -6.44 7.96
CA MET A 163 1.98 -6.17 7.62
C MET A 163 1.58 -6.91 6.35
N ASN A 164 0.31 -7.24 6.24
CA ASN A 164 -0.30 -7.69 5.00
C ASN A 164 -0.80 -6.46 4.22
N LYS A 165 -0.53 -6.43 2.92
CA LYS A 165 -1.05 -5.41 1.99
C LYS A 165 -1.78 -6.08 0.83
N SER A 166 -2.98 -5.62 0.53
CA SER A 166 -3.74 -6.04 -0.65
C SER A 166 -4.45 -4.85 -1.28
N ILE A 167 -4.56 -4.83 -2.59
CA ILE A 167 -5.40 -3.86 -3.29
C ILE A 167 -6.86 -4.28 -3.17
N VAL A 168 -7.76 -3.35 -2.84
CA VAL A 168 -9.19 -3.61 -2.69
C VAL A 168 -10.03 -2.80 -3.67
N SER A 169 -9.48 -1.71 -4.22
CA SER A 169 -10.04 -0.96 -5.33
C SER A 169 -8.92 -0.31 -6.12
N SER A 170 -9.06 -0.27 -7.43
CA SER A 170 -8.12 0.40 -8.33
C SER A 170 -8.89 1.30 -9.30
N SER A 171 -8.44 2.55 -9.47
CA SER A 171 -9.03 3.51 -10.41
C SER A 171 -8.70 3.21 -11.88
N SER A 172 -7.66 2.42 -12.13
CA SER A 172 -7.47 1.82 -13.45
C SER A 172 -8.57 0.78 -13.68
N ILE A 173 -9.22 0.78 -14.86
CA ILE A 173 -10.29 -0.14 -15.22
C ILE A 173 -10.04 -1.50 -14.59
N GLN A 174 -10.80 -1.80 -13.53
CA GLN A 174 -10.62 -3.01 -12.74
C GLN A 174 -11.10 -4.19 -13.58
N TYR A 175 -10.13 -4.92 -14.13
CA TYR A 175 -10.35 -6.34 -14.17
C TYR A 175 -10.15 -6.83 -12.73
N ASP A 176 -11.18 -7.33 -12.09
CA ASP A 176 -11.08 -8.01 -10.81
C ASP A 176 -10.00 -9.10 -10.92
N VAL A 177 -8.77 -8.73 -10.61
CA VAL A 177 -7.74 -9.72 -10.34
C VAL A 177 -8.00 -10.19 -8.91
N ILE A 178 -9.01 -11.03 -8.76
CA ILE A 178 -8.97 -12.02 -7.70
C ILE A 178 -7.76 -12.87 -8.05
N SER A 179 -6.60 -12.49 -7.55
CA SER A 179 -5.39 -13.30 -7.64
C SER A 179 -5.50 -14.47 -6.65
N MET A 180 -6.48 -15.31 -6.89
CA MET A 180 -6.36 -16.72 -6.55
C MET A 180 -5.72 -17.33 -7.80
N ASN A 181 -4.65 -18.09 -7.64
CA ASN A 181 -4.05 -18.90 -8.69
C ASN A 181 -5.05 -19.99 -9.14
N ASN A 182 -6.16 -19.55 -9.70
CA ASN A 182 -7.23 -20.46 -10.10
C ASN A 182 -7.00 -21.07 -11.47
N LEU A 183 -6.07 -20.49 -12.28
CA LEU A 183 -5.76 -20.99 -13.59
C LEU A 183 -4.44 -21.78 -13.56
N THR A 184 -4.55 -23.09 -13.71
CA THR A 184 -3.40 -23.98 -13.86
C THR A 184 -3.26 -24.40 -15.31
N ILE A 185 -2.08 -24.21 -15.88
CA ILE A 185 -1.75 -24.64 -17.24
C ILE A 185 -0.55 -25.59 -17.21
N TYR A 186 -0.71 -26.76 -17.85
CA TYR A 186 0.35 -27.77 -17.87
C TYR A 186 0.22 -28.71 -19.09
N PRO A 187 1.35 -29.18 -19.64
CA PRO A 187 2.72 -28.75 -19.30
C PRO A 187 3.02 -27.33 -19.78
N ASN A 188 3.88 -26.64 -19.05
CA ASN A 188 4.42 -25.35 -19.46
C ASN A 188 5.92 -25.31 -19.14
N PRO A 189 6.82 -25.39 -20.13
CA PRO A 189 6.58 -25.26 -21.59
C PRO A 189 5.77 -26.40 -22.19
N SER A 190 4.96 -26.05 -23.20
CA SER A 190 4.12 -26.96 -23.95
C SER A 190 4.86 -27.54 -25.15
N VAL A 191 4.65 -28.84 -25.40
CA VAL A 191 5.07 -29.54 -26.62
C VAL A 191 3.86 -30.29 -27.12
N GLY A 192 3.24 -29.78 -28.18
CA GLY A 192 2.10 -30.36 -28.84
C GLY A 192 0.74 -30.08 -28.19
N TYR A 193 0.63 -29.96 -26.89
CA TYR A 193 -0.64 -29.62 -26.23
C TYR A 193 -0.40 -28.93 -24.86
N VAL A 194 -1.43 -28.25 -24.38
CA VAL A 194 -1.50 -27.71 -23.04
C VAL A 194 -2.89 -27.94 -22.43
N ASN A 195 -2.95 -28.36 -21.19
CA ASN A 195 -4.19 -28.46 -20.42
C ASN A 195 -4.42 -27.16 -19.65
N VAL A 196 -5.64 -26.72 -19.65
CA VAL A 196 -6.14 -25.53 -18.95
C VAL A 196 -7.15 -26.00 -17.91
N LYS A 197 -6.89 -25.69 -16.65
CA LYS A 197 -7.75 -26.07 -15.53
C LYS A 197 -8.02 -24.84 -14.65
N VAL A 198 -9.29 -24.60 -14.33
CA VAL A 198 -9.68 -23.59 -13.33
C VAL A 198 -9.78 -24.28 -11.97
N ALA A 199 -8.94 -23.87 -11.03
CA ALA A 199 -8.90 -24.47 -9.68
C ALA A 199 -10.24 -24.27 -8.96
N ASN A 200 -10.61 -25.25 -8.13
CA ASN A 200 -11.84 -25.26 -7.35
C ASN A 200 -13.15 -25.11 -8.13
N ASN A 201 -13.12 -25.26 -9.46
CA ASN A 201 -14.30 -25.17 -10.30
C ASN A 201 -14.23 -26.15 -11.50
N ASP A 202 -14.43 -27.43 -11.21
CA ASP A 202 -14.41 -28.48 -12.25
C ASP A 202 -15.58 -28.34 -13.28
N ASN A 203 -16.57 -27.50 -12.96
CA ASN A 203 -17.72 -27.21 -13.83
C ASN A 203 -17.66 -25.78 -14.40
N PHE A 204 -16.47 -25.16 -14.42
CA PHE A 204 -16.31 -23.83 -14.97
C PHE A 204 -16.80 -23.76 -16.42
N LYS A 205 -17.69 -22.82 -16.71
CA LYS A 205 -18.17 -22.51 -18.04
C LYS A 205 -17.73 -21.10 -18.41
N GLY A 206 -17.09 -20.97 -19.57
CA GLY A 206 -16.57 -19.70 -20.01
C GLY A 206 -15.89 -19.82 -21.38
N GLN A 207 -15.00 -18.89 -21.62
CA GLN A 207 -14.23 -18.79 -22.87
C GLN A 207 -12.73 -18.85 -22.54
N VAL A 208 -11.96 -19.52 -23.38
CA VAL A 208 -10.50 -19.50 -23.38
C VAL A 208 -9.99 -18.84 -24.65
N VAL A 209 -9.07 -17.90 -24.49
CA VAL A 209 -8.43 -17.18 -25.60
C VAL A 209 -6.92 -17.28 -25.44
N LEU A 210 -6.20 -17.57 -26.55
CA LEU A 210 -4.76 -17.43 -26.63
C LEU A 210 -4.41 -16.21 -27.48
N THR A 211 -3.48 -15.41 -26.97
CA THR A 211 -2.88 -14.31 -27.72
C THR A 211 -1.36 -14.47 -27.79
N ASP A 212 -0.77 -14.06 -28.90
CA ASP A 212 0.68 -13.92 -29.02
C ASP A 212 1.16 -12.64 -28.30
N ILE A 213 2.48 -12.42 -28.28
CA ILE A 213 3.11 -11.26 -27.62
C ILE A 213 2.72 -9.91 -28.23
N SER A 214 2.15 -9.90 -29.44
CA SER A 214 1.63 -8.69 -30.10
C SER A 214 0.16 -8.41 -29.74
N GLY A 215 -0.46 -9.28 -28.93
CA GLY A 215 -1.88 -9.21 -28.57
C GLY A 215 -2.82 -9.79 -29.62
N ARG A 216 -2.28 -10.38 -30.71
CA ARG A 216 -3.11 -11.03 -31.75
C ARG A 216 -3.65 -12.33 -31.19
N MET A 217 -4.97 -12.55 -31.34
CA MET A 217 -5.65 -13.80 -31.01
C MET A 217 -5.23 -14.91 -31.99
N VAL A 218 -4.74 -16.01 -31.42
CA VAL A 218 -4.31 -17.20 -32.20
C VAL A 218 -5.20 -18.42 -31.97
N TYR A 219 -6.00 -18.40 -30.88
CA TYR A 219 -6.94 -19.46 -30.56
C TYR A 219 -8.06 -18.92 -29.66
N GLU A 220 -9.26 -19.47 -29.87
CA GLU A 220 -10.45 -19.16 -29.08
C GLU A 220 -11.34 -20.39 -29.01
N SER A 221 -11.90 -20.67 -27.83
CA SER A 221 -12.89 -21.76 -27.66
C SER A 221 -13.74 -21.51 -26.41
N GLU A 222 -14.96 -22.05 -26.40
CA GLU A 222 -15.72 -22.23 -25.17
C GLU A 222 -15.12 -23.38 -24.37
N ILE A 223 -15.11 -23.24 -23.03
CA ILE A 223 -14.66 -24.27 -22.13
C ILE A 223 -15.74 -24.65 -21.11
N ASN A 224 -15.76 -25.95 -20.78
CA ASN A 224 -16.61 -26.52 -19.75
C ASN A 224 -15.76 -27.48 -18.90
N GLY A 225 -15.30 -27.02 -17.74
CA GLY A 225 -14.35 -27.73 -16.89
C GLY A 225 -12.91 -27.68 -17.44
N ASN A 226 -12.20 -28.81 -17.38
CA ASN A 226 -10.85 -28.92 -17.90
C ASN A 226 -10.86 -28.87 -19.44
N HIS A 227 -9.91 -28.11 -20.03
CA HIS A 227 -9.83 -27.97 -21.48
C HIS A 227 -8.41 -28.21 -21.98
N GLN A 228 -8.27 -28.91 -23.10
CA GLN A 228 -6.98 -29.18 -23.72
C GLN A 228 -6.89 -28.43 -25.05
N ILE A 229 -5.79 -27.71 -25.23
CA ILE A 229 -5.49 -26.94 -26.44
C ILE A 229 -4.35 -27.62 -27.18
N ASN A 230 -4.55 -27.93 -28.46
CA ASN A 230 -3.49 -28.41 -29.33
C ASN A 230 -2.59 -27.22 -29.72
N THR A 231 -1.31 -27.31 -29.38
CA THR A 231 -0.30 -26.26 -29.63
C THR A 231 0.65 -26.61 -30.77
N SER A 232 0.47 -27.79 -31.45
CA SER A 232 1.38 -28.23 -32.50
C SER A 232 1.41 -27.31 -33.73
N GLY A 233 0.35 -26.52 -33.95
CA GLY A 233 0.27 -25.54 -35.03
C GLY A 233 0.79 -24.15 -34.67
N PHE A 234 1.25 -23.93 -33.46
CA PHE A 234 1.74 -22.62 -33.02
C PHE A 234 3.26 -22.53 -33.17
N ASN A 235 3.73 -21.35 -33.51
CA ASN A 235 5.17 -21.09 -33.53
C ASN A 235 5.77 -21.18 -32.13
N THR A 236 7.02 -21.63 -32.04
CA THR A 236 7.77 -21.57 -30.76
C THR A 236 7.83 -20.14 -30.26
N GLY A 237 7.43 -19.93 -29.02
CA GLY A 237 7.40 -18.59 -28.43
C GLY A 237 6.55 -18.48 -27.17
N MET A 238 6.34 -17.24 -26.73
CA MET A 238 5.52 -16.90 -25.58
C MET A 238 4.12 -16.48 -26.03
N TYR A 239 3.12 -16.98 -25.32
CA TYR A 239 1.71 -16.72 -25.50
C TYR A 239 1.05 -16.39 -24.15
N PHE A 240 -0.12 -15.79 -24.19
CA PHE A 240 -0.97 -15.57 -23.02
C PHE A 240 -2.27 -16.34 -23.18
N ILE A 241 -2.60 -17.17 -22.19
CA ILE A 241 -3.89 -17.86 -22.09
C ILE A 241 -4.77 -17.03 -21.16
N THR A 242 -5.89 -16.56 -21.65
CA THR A 242 -6.92 -15.90 -20.86
C THR A 242 -8.16 -16.78 -20.80
N VAL A 243 -8.65 -17.04 -19.59
CA VAL A 243 -9.92 -17.73 -19.33
C VAL A 243 -10.88 -16.74 -18.71
N SER A 244 -12.11 -16.65 -19.22
CA SER A 244 -13.08 -15.68 -18.74
C SER A 244 -14.53 -16.17 -18.82
N ASN A 245 -15.35 -15.65 -17.90
CA ASN A 245 -16.81 -15.68 -17.95
C ASN A 245 -17.36 -14.37 -17.35
N SER A 246 -18.64 -14.32 -16.98
CA SER A 246 -19.26 -13.13 -16.36
C SER A 246 -18.71 -12.78 -14.96
N GLN A 247 -17.98 -13.68 -14.29
CA GLN A 247 -17.51 -13.55 -12.91
C GLN A 247 -15.99 -13.68 -12.76
N LEU A 248 -15.30 -14.23 -13.77
CA LEU A 248 -13.88 -14.54 -13.70
C LEU A 248 -13.18 -14.15 -15.00
N LYS A 249 -12.02 -13.53 -14.90
CA LYS A 249 -11.09 -13.36 -16.00
C LYS A 249 -9.68 -13.54 -15.48
N GLU A 250 -9.01 -14.60 -15.91
CA GLU A 250 -7.63 -14.90 -15.54
C GLU A 250 -6.73 -15.10 -16.73
N THR A 251 -5.51 -14.66 -16.61
CA THR A 251 -4.50 -14.79 -17.67
C THR A 251 -3.23 -15.43 -17.11
N SER A 252 -2.69 -16.38 -17.85
CA SER A 252 -1.43 -17.03 -17.53
C SER A 252 -0.51 -17.07 -18.73
N ARG A 253 0.81 -17.11 -18.49
CA ARG A 253 1.84 -17.17 -19.51
C ARG A 253 2.07 -18.62 -19.93
N LEU A 254 2.03 -18.90 -21.25
CA LEU A 254 2.38 -20.17 -21.86
C LEU A 254 3.65 -20.02 -22.70
N ILE A 255 4.55 -20.98 -22.58
CA ILE A 255 5.71 -21.15 -23.47
C ILE A 255 5.44 -22.34 -24.38
N VAL A 256 5.50 -22.15 -25.69
CA VAL A 256 5.41 -23.21 -26.71
C VAL A 256 6.82 -23.49 -27.21
N LYS A 257 7.19 -24.80 -27.30
CA LYS A 257 8.48 -25.27 -27.82
C LYS A 257 8.31 -26.03 -29.13
#